data_197eefe113f39025f21674b1991e5ab4
#
_entry.id   197eefe113f39025f21674b1991e5ab4
#
_cell.length_a   1.000
_cell.length_b   1.000
_cell.length_c   1.000
_cell.angle_alpha   90.00
_cell.angle_beta   90.00
_cell.angle_gamma   90.00
#
_symmetry.space_group_name_H-M   'P 1'
#
loop_
_entity.id
_entity.type
_entity.pdbx_description
1 polymer ?
#
loop_
_entity_poly.entity_id
_entity_poly.type
_entity_poly.pdbx_seq_one_letter_code
_entity_poly.pdbx_strand_id
1 'polypeptide(L)' 'MAGPAPSLAELEALSEHAAHRVALYRRRTYVGQGDPKRLAELERIAQGAAERLRAARAAA' A
#
# COMPACT_ATOMS: atom_id res chain seq x y z
N MET A 1 10.22 9.21 20.07
CA MET A 1 9.45 10.42 19.76
C MET A 1 8.90 10.33 18.34
N ALA A 2 7.61 10.54 18.18
CA ALA A 2 7.02 10.49 16.86
C ALA A 2 7.46 11.71 16.06
N GLY A 3 7.88 11.52 14.80
CA GLY A 3 8.17 12.61 13.90
C GLY A 3 6.89 13.32 13.47
N PRO A 4 6.99 14.35 12.65
CA PRO A 4 5.80 15.01 12.12
C PRO A 4 4.96 14.05 11.31
N ALA A 5 3.65 14.29 11.27
CA ALA A 5 2.75 13.46 10.47
C ALA A 5 3.15 13.53 8.98
N PRO A 6 3.02 12.43 8.23
CA PRO A 6 3.37 12.46 6.81
C PRO A 6 2.47 13.44 6.05
N SER A 7 3.05 14.10 5.06
CA SER A 7 2.31 15.02 4.19
C SER A 7 1.36 14.23 3.29
N LEU A 8 0.40 14.93 2.68
CA LEU A 8 -0.50 14.33 1.72
C LEU A 8 0.28 13.71 0.56
N ALA A 9 1.31 14.41 0.07
CA ALA A 9 2.16 13.90 -1.01
C ALA A 9 2.88 12.61 -0.61
N GLU A 10 3.36 12.54 0.63
CA GLU A 10 4.01 11.32 1.13
C GLU A 10 3.01 10.16 1.23
N LEU A 11 1.79 10.43 1.69
CA LEU A 11 0.74 9.40 1.76
C LEU A 11 0.35 8.91 0.37
N GLU A 12 0.29 9.81 -0.62
CA GLU A 12 0.03 9.44 -2.01
C GLU A 12 1.13 8.53 -2.54
N ALA A 13 2.39 8.88 -2.29
CA ALA A 13 3.53 8.08 -2.73
C ALA A 13 3.53 6.70 -2.08
N LEU A 14 3.23 6.63 -0.78
CA LEU A 14 3.17 5.36 -0.07
C LEU A 14 2.05 4.46 -0.61
N SER A 15 0.88 5.05 -0.89
CA SER A 15 -0.25 4.31 -1.44
C SER A 15 0.07 3.77 -2.85
N GLU A 16 0.65 4.60 -3.71
CA GLU A 16 1.06 4.19 -5.05
C GLU A 16 2.12 3.10 -5.03
N HIS A 17 3.12 3.24 -4.16
CA HIS A 17 4.19 2.26 -4.02
C HIS A 17 3.63 0.90 -3.57
N ALA A 18 2.74 0.92 -2.57
CA ALA A 18 2.14 -0.31 -2.05
C ALA A 18 1.27 -0.99 -3.12
N ALA A 19 0.48 -0.22 -3.86
CA ALA A 19 -0.34 -0.75 -4.95
C ALA A 19 0.53 -1.36 -6.07
N HIS A 20 1.64 -0.72 -6.38
CA HIS A 20 2.58 -1.21 -7.39
C HIS A 20 3.20 -2.54 -6.97
N ARG A 21 3.59 -2.66 -5.69
CA ARG A 21 4.14 -3.91 -5.16
C ARG A 21 3.11 -5.04 -5.23
N VAL A 22 1.85 -4.76 -4.92
CA VAL A 22 0.77 -5.74 -5.04
C VAL A 22 0.65 -6.22 -6.49
N ALA A 23 0.63 -5.29 -7.44
CA ALA A 23 0.49 -5.62 -8.86
C ALA A 23 1.64 -6.51 -9.35
N LEU A 24 2.88 -6.18 -8.98
CA LEU A 24 4.05 -6.97 -9.36
C LEU A 24 4.01 -8.37 -8.74
N TYR A 25 3.66 -8.46 -7.46
CA TYR A 25 3.61 -9.74 -6.77
C TYR A 25 2.47 -10.61 -7.27
N ARG A 26 1.34 -10.01 -7.64
CA ARG A 26 0.21 -10.74 -8.20
C ARG A 26 0.59 -11.43 -9.50
N ARG A 27 1.43 -10.80 -10.33
CA ARG A 27 1.96 -11.44 -11.54
C ARG A 27 2.76 -12.69 -11.21
N ARG A 28 3.56 -12.64 -10.14
CA ARG A 28 4.35 -13.80 -9.70
C ARG A 28 3.46 -14.96 -9.27
N THR A 29 2.37 -14.68 -8.58
CA THR A 29 1.43 -15.73 -8.15
C THR A 29 0.72 -16.38 -9.33
N TYR A 30 0.41 -15.63 -10.38
CA TYR A 30 -0.20 -16.19 -11.58
C TYR A 30 0.69 -17.21 -12.28
N VAL A 31 2.00 -17.03 -12.24
CA VAL A 31 2.94 -18.00 -12.84
C VAL A 31 3.43 -19.04 -11.83
N GLY A 32 2.80 -19.11 -10.66
CA GLY A 32 3.12 -20.13 -9.66
C GLY A 32 4.38 -19.89 -8.85
N GLN A 33 4.91 -18.67 -8.89
CA GLN A 33 6.16 -18.33 -8.19
C GLN A 33 5.96 -17.50 -6.93
N GLY A 34 4.73 -17.14 -6.62
CA GLY A 34 4.41 -16.31 -5.46
C GLY A 34 3.75 -17.11 -4.35
N ASP A 35 3.86 -16.58 -3.12
CA ASP A 35 3.17 -17.14 -1.95
C ASP A 35 1.85 -16.40 -1.75
N PRO A 36 0.70 -17.09 -1.78
CA PRO A 36 -0.60 -16.46 -1.56
C PRO A 36 -0.71 -15.72 -0.23
N LYS A 37 -0.05 -16.20 0.82
CA LYS A 37 -0.04 -15.53 2.12
C LYS A 37 0.69 -14.19 2.05
N ARG A 38 1.79 -14.15 1.31
CA ARG A 38 2.54 -12.92 1.11
C ARG A 38 1.75 -11.92 0.29
N LEU A 39 1.03 -12.40 -0.73
CA LEU A 39 0.18 -11.53 -1.53
C LEU A 39 -0.93 -10.91 -0.67
N ALA A 40 -1.60 -11.70 0.17
CA ALA A 40 -2.64 -11.19 1.08
C ALA A 40 -2.09 -10.14 2.04
N GLU A 41 -0.87 -10.33 2.54
CA GLU A 41 -0.20 -9.37 3.41
C GLU A 41 0.08 -8.05 2.68
N LEU A 42 0.60 -8.12 1.46
CA LEU A 42 0.86 -6.94 0.64
C LEU A 42 -0.43 -6.19 0.31
N GLU A 43 -1.51 -6.91 0.04
CA GLU A 43 -2.83 -6.31 -0.20
C GLU A 43 -3.35 -5.58 1.03
N ARG A 44 -3.18 -6.14 2.22
CA ARG A 44 -3.56 -5.46 3.46
C ARG A 44 -2.76 -4.18 3.70
N ILE A 45 -1.47 -4.23 3.41
CA ILE A 45 -0.61 -3.04 3.54
C ILE A 45 -1.07 -1.94 2.57
N ALA A 46 -1.38 -2.32 1.32
CA ALA A 46 -1.85 -1.37 0.32
C ALA A 46 -3.21 -0.77 0.70
N GLN A 47 -4.11 -1.60 1.22
CA GLN A 47 -5.42 -1.14 1.67
C GLN A 47 -5.30 -0.16 2.84
N GLY A 48 -4.45 -0.46 3.82
CA GLY A 48 -4.19 0.43 4.95
C GLY A 48 -3.61 1.78 4.49
N ALA A 49 -2.69 1.78 3.53
CA ALA A 49 -2.13 2.99 2.97
C ALA A 49 -3.20 3.82 2.25
N ALA A 50 -4.06 3.17 1.48
CA ALA A 50 -5.15 3.84 0.77
C ALA A 50 -6.16 4.46 1.74
N GLU A 51 -6.46 3.78 2.83
CA GLU A 51 -7.37 4.29 3.85
C GLU A 51 -6.82 5.52 4.56
N ARG A 52 -5.53 5.49 4.91
CA ARG A 52 -4.86 6.65 5.52
C ARG A 52 -4.86 7.85 4.59
N LEU A 53 -4.61 7.61 3.29
CA LEU A 53 -4.65 8.67 2.29
C LEU A 53 -6.05 9.27 2.19
N ARG A 54 -7.06 8.43 2.14
CA ARG A 54 -8.46 8.87 2.06
C ARG A 54 -8.85 9.71 3.27
N ALA A 55 -8.46 9.26 4.47
CA ALA A 55 -8.73 10.00 5.70
C ALA A 55 -8.04 11.36 5.70
N ALA A 56 -6.79 11.43 5.23
CA ALA A 56 -6.04 12.68 5.14
C ALA A 56 -6.68 13.65 4.15
N ARG A 57 -7.17 13.15 3.02
CA ARG A 57 -7.88 13.98 2.04
C ARG A 57 -9.19 14.52 2.59
N ALA A 58 -9.91 13.71 3.36
CA ALA A 58 -11.17 14.14 3.98
C ALA A 58 -10.94 15.20 5.07
N ALA A 59 -9.78 15.17 5.73
CA ALA A 59 -9.42 16.12 6.78
C ALA A 59 -8.82 17.43 6.24
N ALA A 60 -8.46 17.46 4.98
CA ALA A 60 -7.81 18.61 4.37
C ALA A 60 -8.78 19.74 4.02
#